data_9f9c0fc3f2a2bb238085d643ead68097
#
_entry.id   9f9c0fc3f2a2bb238085d643ead68097
#
_cell.length_a   1.000
_cell.length_b   1.000
_cell.length_c   1.000
_cell.angle_alpha   90.00
_cell.angle_beta   90.00
_cell.angle_gamma   90.00
#
_symmetry.space_group_name_H-M   'P 1'
#
loop_
_entity.id
_entity.type
_entity.pdbx_description
1 polymer ?
#
loop_
_entity_poly.entity_id
_entity_poly.type
_entity_poly.pdbx_seq_one_letter_code
_entity_poly.pdbx_strand_id
1 'polypeptide(L)'
;MLERSDYDGLFEKSYLLQYDRVRKLMKLAYDLPSIDVLPSTKAVKFVKATGELKESFISDRDRKANFESVAYQVCLRTIHELFEADEAGNIDAILFNGFVEFVDPASGQPKRSCLMSLLVDRECFCAIDLARVDPKACFKSLKGVSAASLASLAPIAPVMELDTEDRRFIEARDVGAALAQGTNLA
;
A
#
# COMPACT_ATOMS: atom_id res chain seq x y z
N MET A 1 5.99 -11.73 -6.70
CA MET A 1 4.85 -11.99 -5.83
C MET A 1 3.98 -10.75 -5.64
N LEU A 2 4.47 -9.62 -5.13
CA LEU A 2 3.69 -8.37 -5.03
C LEU A 2 3.08 -7.92 -6.38
N GLU A 3 3.67 -8.29 -7.50
CA GLU A 3 3.10 -8.06 -8.84
C GLU A 3 1.83 -8.86 -9.12
N ARG A 4 1.64 -9.99 -8.42
CA ARG A 4 0.45 -10.85 -8.56
C ARG A 4 -0.70 -10.44 -7.66
N SER A 5 -0.46 -9.51 -6.70
CA SER A 5 -1.54 -8.96 -5.89
C SER A 5 -2.53 -8.29 -6.82
N ASP A 6 -3.69 -8.88 -6.98
CA ASP A 6 -4.73 -8.35 -7.85
C ASP A 6 -5.58 -7.34 -7.08
N TYR A 7 -5.57 -6.11 -7.55
CA TYR A 7 -6.43 -5.03 -7.08
C TYR A 7 -7.43 -4.63 -8.17
N ASP A 8 -7.81 -5.59 -9.06
CA ASP A 8 -8.78 -5.41 -10.15
C ASP A 8 -8.45 -4.23 -11.09
N GLY A 9 -7.15 -3.91 -11.22
CA GLY A 9 -6.69 -2.78 -12.02
C GLY A 9 -7.06 -1.40 -11.46
N LEU A 10 -7.49 -1.30 -10.20
CA LEU A 10 -7.90 -0.05 -9.56
C LEU A 10 -6.77 0.96 -9.46
N PHE A 11 -5.54 0.51 -9.29
CA PHE A 11 -4.36 1.39 -9.26
C PHE A 11 -3.09 0.65 -9.65
N GLU A 12 -2.13 1.39 -10.20
CA GLU A 12 -0.80 0.89 -10.52
C GLU A 12 0.01 0.70 -9.23
N LYS A 13 0.65 -0.46 -9.10
CA LYS A 13 1.49 -0.78 -7.95
C LYS A 13 2.89 -0.21 -8.16
N SER A 14 3.33 0.64 -7.25
CA SER A 14 4.68 1.17 -7.20
C SER A 14 5.26 0.94 -5.80
N TYR A 15 6.46 0.35 -5.73
CA TYR A 15 7.12 0.06 -4.47
C TYR A 15 8.64 -0.04 -4.64
N LEU A 16 9.36 0.26 -3.56
CA LEU A 16 10.79 0.04 -3.43
C LEU A 16 11.04 -0.98 -2.31
N LEU A 17 11.89 -1.96 -2.58
CA LEU A 17 12.28 -2.99 -1.62
C LEU A 17 13.76 -2.88 -1.30
N GLN A 18 14.10 -2.98 -0.02
CA GLN A 18 15.47 -3.10 0.49
C GLN A 18 15.54 -4.23 1.51
N TYR A 19 16.50 -5.15 1.36
CA TYR A 19 16.71 -6.24 2.31
C TYR A 19 18.03 -6.08 3.07
N ASP A 20 17.93 -5.97 4.39
CA ASP A 20 19.07 -6.00 5.31
C ASP A 20 19.32 -7.45 5.73
N ARG A 21 20.38 -8.05 5.17
CA ARG A 21 20.75 -9.45 5.42
C ARG A 21 21.20 -9.71 6.87
N VAL A 22 21.81 -8.72 7.50
CA VAL A 22 22.34 -8.86 8.88
C VAL A 22 21.20 -8.89 9.89
N ARG A 23 20.21 -8.02 9.68
CA ARG A 23 19.03 -7.90 10.53
C ARG A 23 17.87 -8.78 10.07
N LYS A 24 18.00 -9.43 8.92
CA LYS A 24 16.92 -10.16 8.23
C LYS A 24 15.64 -9.31 8.13
N LEU A 25 15.82 -8.02 7.85
CA LEU A 25 14.77 -7.02 7.78
C LEU A 25 14.48 -6.66 6.33
N MET A 26 13.23 -6.89 5.91
CA MET A 26 12.73 -6.38 4.65
C MET A 26 12.14 -4.98 4.86
N LYS A 27 12.65 -3.98 4.16
CA LYS A 27 12.11 -2.62 4.17
C LYS A 27 11.37 -2.37 2.86
N LEU A 28 10.17 -1.82 2.97
CA LEU A 28 9.27 -1.56 1.85
C LEU A 28 8.79 -0.12 1.90
N ALA A 29 8.99 0.64 0.83
CA ALA A 29 8.27 1.88 0.57
C ALA A 29 7.22 1.58 -0.52
N TYR A 30 5.95 1.74 -0.18
CA TYR A 30 4.82 1.38 -1.03
C TYR A 30 3.97 2.63 -1.33
N ASP A 31 3.67 2.86 -2.62
CA ASP A 31 2.79 3.94 -3.03
C ASP A 31 1.34 3.45 -2.96
N LEU A 32 0.63 3.95 -1.97
CA LEU A 32 -0.80 3.69 -1.75
C LEU A 32 -1.63 4.39 -2.82
N PRO A 33 -2.81 3.86 -3.17
CA PRO A 33 -3.72 4.54 -4.08
C PRO A 33 -4.10 5.91 -3.53
N SER A 34 -4.27 6.90 -4.39
CA SER A 34 -4.88 8.16 -3.99
C SER A 34 -6.38 8.00 -3.78
N ILE A 35 -6.98 8.90 -3.00
CA ILE A 35 -8.43 8.89 -2.76
C ILE A 35 -9.23 9.05 -4.07
N ASP A 36 -8.64 9.65 -5.09
CA ASP A 36 -9.30 9.97 -6.36
C ASP A 36 -9.44 8.77 -7.30
N VAL A 37 -8.59 7.74 -7.15
CA VAL A 37 -8.69 6.52 -7.96
C VAL A 37 -9.70 5.51 -7.40
N LEU A 38 -10.16 5.72 -6.16
CA LEU A 38 -11.14 4.82 -5.56
C LEU A 38 -12.55 5.08 -6.11
N PRO A 39 -13.34 4.01 -6.37
CA PRO A 39 -14.69 4.13 -6.87
C PRO A 39 -15.56 5.02 -5.98
N SER A 40 -16.22 6.02 -6.58
CA SER A 40 -17.13 6.92 -5.90
C SER A 40 -18.60 6.64 -6.17
N THR A 41 -18.91 5.81 -7.18
CA THR A 41 -20.29 5.45 -7.54
C THR A 41 -20.84 4.43 -6.54
N LYS A 42 -21.98 4.79 -5.92
CA LYS A 42 -22.70 3.93 -4.97
C LYS A 42 -23.65 2.98 -5.67
N ALA A 43 -24.42 3.48 -6.63
CA ALA A 43 -25.38 2.71 -7.39
C ALA A 43 -25.74 3.39 -8.71
N VAL A 44 -26.04 2.58 -9.70
CA VAL A 44 -26.61 3.01 -10.99
C VAL A 44 -28.03 2.46 -11.07
N LYS A 45 -29.03 3.33 -11.23
CA LYS A 45 -30.45 2.93 -11.36
C LYS A 45 -30.99 3.37 -12.69
N PHE A 46 -31.68 2.46 -13.35
CA PHE A 46 -32.44 2.78 -14.56
C PHE A 46 -33.79 3.40 -14.17
N VAL A 47 -34.03 4.63 -14.64
CA VAL A 47 -35.29 5.35 -14.41
C VAL A 47 -36.22 5.12 -15.62
N LYS A 48 -37.18 4.21 -15.44
CA LYS A 48 -38.12 3.83 -16.50
C LYS A 48 -38.93 5.00 -17.10
N ALA A 49 -39.19 6.04 -16.30
CA ALA A 49 -39.96 7.19 -16.73
C ALA A 49 -39.21 8.10 -17.73
N THR A 50 -37.88 8.17 -17.64
CA THR A 50 -37.04 9.00 -18.51
C THR A 50 -36.19 8.18 -19.46
N GLY A 51 -36.11 6.85 -19.29
CA GLY A 51 -35.22 5.98 -20.06
C GLY A 51 -33.75 6.16 -19.77
N GLU A 52 -33.38 6.86 -18.67
CA GLU A 52 -32.01 7.23 -18.34
C GLU A 52 -31.43 6.42 -17.19
N LEU A 53 -30.11 6.28 -17.19
CA LEU A 53 -29.34 5.74 -16.07
C LEU A 53 -29.02 6.88 -15.08
N LYS A 54 -29.47 6.76 -13.85
CA LYS A 54 -29.16 7.72 -12.78
C LYS A 54 -28.12 7.13 -11.86
N GLU A 55 -26.96 7.78 -11.79
CA GLU A 55 -25.89 7.44 -10.87
C GLU A 55 -26.10 8.12 -9.51
N SER A 56 -25.76 7.41 -8.46
CA SER A 56 -25.66 7.97 -7.11
C SER A 56 -24.24 7.75 -6.58
N PHE A 57 -23.71 8.74 -5.89
CA PHE A 57 -22.35 8.73 -5.37
C PHE A 57 -22.35 8.51 -3.86
N ILE A 58 -21.24 7.98 -3.34
CA ILE A 58 -21.00 7.88 -1.90
C ILE A 58 -20.76 9.27 -1.32
N SER A 59 -21.01 9.44 -0.02
CA SER A 59 -20.72 10.70 0.66
C SER A 59 -19.20 10.91 0.80
N ASP A 60 -18.75 12.17 0.93
CA ASP A 60 -17.33 12.48 1.19
C ASP A 60 -16.82 11.81 2.47
N ARG A 61 -17.66 11.65 3.46
CA ARG A 61 -17.34 10.92 4.69
C ARG A 61 -17.05 9.45 4.40
N ASP A 62 -17.92 8.79 3.65
CA ASP A 62 -17.77 7.38 3.30
C ASP A 62 -16.57 7.18 2.37
N ARG A 63 -16.33 8.13 1.44
CA ARG A 63 -15.16 8.12 0.55
C ARG A 63 -13.85 8.15 1.35
N LYS A 64 -13.76 9.03 2.35
CA LYS A 64 -12.61 9.12 3.26
C LYS A 64 -12.45 7.85 4.09
N ALA A 65 -13.54 7.30 4.62
CA ALA A 65 -13.52 6.05 5.38
C ALA A 65 -13.08 4.86 4.52
N ASN A 66 -13.55 4.76 3.28
CA ASN A 66 -13.14 3.73 2.34
C ASN A 66 -11.63 3.83 2.01
N PHE A 67 -11.13 5.05 1.77
CA PHE A 67 -9.71 5.29 1.54
C PHE A 67 -8.86 4.80 2.72
N GLU A 68 -9.22 5.17 3.94
CA GLU A 68 -8.52 4.72 5.15
C GLU A 68 -8.55 3.19 5.27
N SER A 69 -9.71 2.58 5.05
CA SER A 69 -9.86 1.12 5.08
C SER A 69 -8.98 0.42 4.06
N VAL A 70 -8.98 0.89 2.82
CA VAL A 70 -8.13 0.34 1.74
C VAL A 70 -6.65 0.47 2.09
N ALA A 71 -6.20 1.63 2.59
CA ALA A 71 -4.80 1.84 2.94
C ALA A 71 -4.31 0.84 4.01
N TYR A 72 -5.10 0.62 5.07
CA TYR A 72 -4.76 -0.37 6.11
C TYR A 72 -4.80 -1.81 5.58
N GLN A 73 -5.76 -2.14 4.72
CA GLN A 73 -5.84 -3.47 4.09
C GLN A 73 -4.64 -3.73 3.19
N VAL A 74 -4.25 -2.76 2.35
CA VAL A 74 -3.06 -2.86 1.49
C VAL A 74 -1.80 -3.10 2.33
N CYS A 75 -1.61 -2.35 3.42
CA CYS A 75 -0.49 -2.53 4.32
C CYS A 75 -0.42 -3.97 4.88
N LEU A 76 -1.49 -4.44 5.51
CA LEU A 76 -1.51 -5.75 6.14
C LEU A 76 -1.40 -6.89 5.11
N ARG A 77 -2.09 -6.78 3.98
CA ARG A 77 -2.02 -7.76 2.90
C ARG A 77 -0.61 -7.87 2.31
N THR A 78 0.02 -6.73 2.05
CA THR A 78 1.39 -6.69 1.50
C THR A 78 2.40 -7.34 2.43
N ILE A 79 2.31 -7.08 3.74
CA ILE A 79 3.16 -7.73 4.75
C ILE A 79 2.91 -9.24 4.78
N HIS A 80 1.64 -9.67 4.74
CA HIS A 80 1.27 -11.08 4.71
C HIS A 80 1.87 -11.78 3.48
N GLU A 81 1.69 -11.22 2.31
CA GLU A 81 2.21 -11.77 1.05
C GLU A 81 3.75 -11.89 1.06
N LEU A 82 4.45 -10.94 1.68
CA LEU A 82 5.91 -11.00 1.81
C LEU A 82 6.36 -12.11 2.77
N PHE A 83 5.71 -12.28 3.92
CA PHE A 83 6.03 -13.38 4.84
C PHE A 83 5.67 -14.75 4.25
N GLU A 84 4.55 -14.86 3.55
CA GLU A 84 4.12 -16.08 2.88
C GLU A 84 5.08 -16.49 1.74
N ALA A 85 5.62 -15.49 1.00
CA ALA A 85 6.59 -15.74 -0.07
C ALA A 85 7.96 -16.20 0.43
N ASP A 86 8.30 -15.89 1.67
CA ASP A 86 9.58 -16.27 2.27
C ASP A 86 9.50 -17.66 2.91
N GLU A 87 9.37 -18.69 2.07
CA GLU A 87 9.36 -20.09 2.48
C GLU A 87 10.64 -20.51 3.21
N ALA A 88 11.76 -19.88 2.89
CA ALA A 88 13.06 -20.18 3.49
C ALA A 88 13.29 -19.54 4.87
N GLY A 89 12.38 -18.67 5.34
CA GLY A 89 12.49 -18.01 6.64
C GLY A 89 13.66 -17.04 6.77
N ASN A 90 13.96 -16.31 5.68
CA ASN A 90 15.06 -15.34 5.67
C ASN A 90 14.64 -13.95 6.17
N ILE A 91 13.34 -13.68 6.31
CA ILE A 91 12.80 -12.41 6.77
C ILE A 91 12.28 -12.59 8.19
N ASP A 92 12.93 -11.97 9.17
CA ASP A 92 12.48 -12.00 10.56
C ASP A 92 11.55 -10.82 10.87
N ALA A 93 11.71 -9.70 10.16
CA ALA A 93 10.85 -8.52 10.32
C ALA A 93 10.62 -7.79 8.99
N ILE A 94 9.49 -7.07 8.92
CA ILE A 94 9.15 -6.21 7.79
C ILE A 94 8.87 -4.80 8.28
N LEU A 95 9.49 -3.82 7.63
CA LEU A 95 9.15 -2.41 7.72
C LEU A 95 8.33 -2.02 6.49
N PHE A 96 7.11 -1.57 6.71
CA PHE A 96 6.24 -1.02 5.69
C PHE A 96 6.10 0.48 5.87
N ASN A 97 6.44 1.26 4.85
CA ASN A 97 6.19 2.70 4.78
C ASN A 97 5.23 2.97 3.62
N GLY A 98 4.02 3.45 3.93
CA GLY A 98 2.98 3.76 2.96
C GLY A 98 3.00 5.25 2.59
N PHE A 99 3.21 5.53 1.31
CA PHE A 99 3.25 6.88 0.74
C PHE A 99 2.02 7.14 -0.12
N VAL A 100 1.64 8.41 -0.26
CA VAL A 100 0.64 8.85 -1.24
C VAL A 100 1.21 10.03 -2.01
N GLU A 101 1.02 9.99 -3.32
CA GLU A 101 1.29 11.14 -4.21
C GLU A 101 0.01 11.95 -4.40
N PHE A 102 0.13 13.27 -4.27
CA PHE A 102 -0.98 14.21 -4.47
C PHE A 102 -0.44 15.57 -4.90
N VAL A 103 -1.33 16.42 -5.43
CA VAL A 103 -0.99 17.81 -5.70
C VAL A 103 -1.21 18.62 -4.43
N ASP A 104 -0.14 19.23 -3.92
CA ASP A 104 -0.24 20.10 -2.73
C ASP A 104 -1.08 21.34 -3.07
N PRO A 105 -2.23 21.55 -2.39
CA PRO A 105 -3.11 22.67 -2.69
C PRO A 105 -2.47 24.04 -2.39
N ALA A 106 -1.43 24.08 -1.57
CA ALA A 106 -0.74 25.33 -1.23
C ALA A 106 0.26 25.75 -2.30
N SER A 107 0.93 24.80 -2.95
CA SER A 107 1.98 25.07 -3.94
C SER A 107 1.57 24.69 -5.38
N GLY A 108 0.52 23.88 -5.55
CA GLY A 108 0.13 23.32 -6.86
C GLY A 108 1.15 22.32 -7.42
N GLN A 109 2.12 21.88 -6.62
CA GLN A 109 3.18 20.95 -7.05
C GLN A 109 2.88 19.51 -6.60
N PRO A 110 3.33 18.50 -7.38
CA PRO A 110 3.29 17.12 -6.94
C PRO A 110 4.08 16.95 -5.64
N LYS A 111 3.49 16.26 -4.67
CA LYS A 111 4.08 15.96 -3.38
C LYS A 111 3.83 14.51 -3.01
N ARG A 112 4.86 13.83 -2.51
CA ARG A 112 4.79 12.49 -1.97
C ARG A 112 4.97 12.54 -0.46
N SER A 113 4.01 12.01 0.30
CA SER A 113 4.03 12.05 1.77
C SER A 113 3.86 10.65 2.35
N CYS A 114 4.66 10.33 3.38
CA CYS A 114 4.46 9.13 4.17
C CYS A 114 3.24 9.34 5.08
N LEU A 115 2.25 8.48 4.96
CA LEU A 115 1.00 8.55 5.75
C LEU A 115 0.91 7.48 6.83
N MET A 116 1.63 6.37 6.67
CA MET A 116 1.66 5.27 7.62
C MET A 116 2.99 4.54 7.59
N SER A 117 3.41 4.02 8.75
CA SER A 117 4.62 3.23 8.91
C SER A 117 4.38 2.14 9.94
N LEU A 118 4.80 0.90 9.64
CA LEU A 118 4.67 -0.26 10.50
C LEU A 118 5.94 -1.10 10.43
N LEU A 119 6.56 -1.33 11.59
CA LEU A 119 7.60 -2.32 11.76
C LEU A 119 7.04 -3.49 12.56
N VAL A 120 7.07 -4.67 12.00
CA VAL A 120 6.51 -5.87 12.63
C VAL A 120 7.41 -7.07 12.44
N ASP A 121 7.56 -7.88 13.49
CA ASP A 121 8.24 -9.17 13.43
C ASP A 121 7.30 -10.30 12.92
N ARG A 122 7.91 -11.35 12.38
CA ARG A 122 7.19 -12.49 11.81
C ARG A 122 6.28 -13.18 12.83
N GLU A 123 6.77 -13.42 14.05
CA GLU A 123 6.01 -14.17 15.05
C GLU A 123 4.73 -13.44 15.44
N CYS A 124 4.83 -12.15 15.74
CA CYS A 124 3.67 -11.32 16.08
C CYS A 124 2.68 -11.23 14.92
N PHE A 125 3.16 -11.10 13.68
CA PHE A 125 2.28 -10.94 12.53
C PHE A 125 1.59 -12.25 12.13
N CYS A 126 2.33 -13.36 12.06
CA CYS A 126 1.78 -14.66 11.65
C CYS A 126 0.81 -15.26 12.68
N ALA A 127 0.79 -14.76 13.92
CA ALA A 127 -0.20 -15.14 14.93
C ALA A 127 -1.59 -14.51 14.70
N ILE A 128 -1.72 -13.56 13.75
CA ILE A 128 -2.96 -12.83 13.52
C ILE A 128 -3.82 -13.55 12.47
N ASP A 129 -5.10 -13.76 12.77
CA ASP A 129 -6.10 -14.19 11.78
C ASP A 129 -6.63 -12.95 11.02
N LEU A 130 -5.99 -12.64 9.89
CA LEU A 130 -6.31 -11.46 9.08
C LEU A 130 -7.74 -11.48 8.51
N ALA A 131 -8.38 -12.64 8.41
CA ALA A 131 -9.75 -12.75 7.93
C ALA A 131 -10.79 -12.23 8.93
N ARG A 132 -10.39 -12.08 10.23
CA ARG A 132 -11.30 -11.79 11.34
C ARG A 132 -11.01 -10.48 12.05
N VAL A 133 -10.02 -9.70 11.59
CA VAL A 133 -9.63 -8.44 12.25
C VAL A 133 -10.19 -7.22 11.52
N ASP A 134 -10.42 -6.15 12.28
CA ASP A 134 -10.54 -4.80 11.69
C ASP A 134 -9.14 -4.31 11.30
N PRO A 135 -8.90 -3.94 10.03
CA PRO A 135 -7.55 -3.59 9.56
C PRO A 135 -6.91 -2.43 10.31
N LYS A 136 -7.68 -1.39 10.67
CA LYS A 136 -7.18 -0.23 11.40
C LYS A 136 -6.85 -0.57 12.85
N ALA A 137 -7.70 -1.37 13.51
CA ALA A 137 -7.45 -1.85 14.87
C ALA A 137 -6.23 -2.77 14.91
N CYS A 138 -6.09 -3.68 13.94
CA CYS A 138 -4.95 -4.56 13.80
C CYS A 138 -3.64 -3.77 13.62
N PHE A 139 -3.61 -2.82 12.68
CA PHE A 139 -2.45 -1.93 12.47
C PHE A 139 -2.03 -1.21 13.75
N LYS A 140 -2.99 -0.68 14.51
CA LYS A 140 -2.72 0.00 15.78
C LYS A 140 -2.23 -0.96 16.88
N SER A 141 -2.77 -2.18 16.97
CA SER A 141 -2.32 -3.19 17.93
C SER A 141 -0.87 -3.60 17.70
N LEU A 142 -0.43 -3.58 16.45
CA LEU A 142 0.95 -3.79 16.03
C LEU A 142 1.84 -2.54 16.22
N LYS A 143 1.35 -1.50 16.90
CA LYS A 143 2.04 -0.22 17.15
C LYS A 143 2.41 0.55 15.87
N GLY A 144 1.63 0.37 14.81
CA GLY A 144 1.80 1.14 13.60
C GLY A 144 1.56 2.63 13.82
N VAL A 145 2.38 3.46 13.21
CA VAL A 145 2.28 4.93 13.21
C VAL A 145 1.55 5.38 11.96
N SER A 146 0.53 6.20 12.12
CA SER A 146 -0.21 6.76 10.98
C SER A 146 -0.68 8.19 11.30
N ALA A 147 -0.97 8.97 10.26
CA ALA A 147 -1.67 10.23 10.41
C ALA A 147 -3.02 10.02 11.13
N ALA A 148 -3.49 11.01 11.85
CA ALA A 148 -4.77 10.93 12.58
C ALA A 148 -5.95 10.63 11.64
N SER A 149 -5.92 11.21 10.43
CA SER A 149 -6.75 10.83 9.30
C SER A 149 -5.85 10.71 8.07
N LEU A 150 -5.82 9.54 7.42
CA LEU A 150 -5.05 9.35 6.20
C LEU A 150 -5.57 10.25 5.07
N ALA A 151 -6.86 10.52 5.04
CA ALA A 151 -7.49 11.40 4.06
C ALA A 151 -7.10 12.88 4.19
N SER A 152 -6.50 13.30 5.32
CA SER A 152 -5.95 14.64 5.47
C SER A 152 -4.60 14.82 4.76
N LEU A 153 -3.97 13.72 4.33
CA LEU A 153 -2.65 13.69 3.68
C LEU A 153 -1.52 14.34 4.51
N ALA A 154 -1.75 14.45 5.83
CA ALA A 154 -0.77 14.99 6.75
C ALA A 154 0.42 14.01 6.87
N PRO A 155 1.66 14.47 6.60
CA PRO A 155 2.82 13.59 6.64
C PRO A 155 3.14 13.14 8.07
N ILE A 156 3.66 11.93 8.19
CA ILE A 156 4.29 11.42 9.41
C ILE A 156 5.78 11.17 9.16
N ALA A 157 6.55 11.15 10.25
CA ALA A 157 7.89 10.57 10.21
C ALA A 157 7.78 9.05 10.19
N PRO A 158 8.39 8.34 9.23
CA PRO A 158 8.40 6.88 9.23
C PRO A 158 9.19 6.34 10.44
N VAL A 159 8.85 5.14 10.89
CA VAL A 159 9.56 4.46 12.00
C VAL A 159 11.03 4.27 11.66
N MET A 160 11.33 4.01 10.39
CA MET A 160 12.68 3.93 9.84
C MET A 160 12.63 4.31 8.35
N GLU A 161 13.66 4.97 7.87
CA GLU A 161 13.79 5.32 6.46
C GLU A 161 14.48 4.20 5.67
N LEU A 162 14.19 4.15 4.36
CA LEU A 162 14.98 3.38 3.42
C LEU A 162 16.24 4.18 3.08
N ASP A 163 17.38 3.49 2.99
CA ASP A 163 18.62 4.09 2.52
C ASP A 163 18.60 4.11 0.98
N THR A 164 18.24 5.26 0.42
CA THR A 164 18.11 5.44 -1.05
C THR A 164 19.46 5.49 -1.77
N GLU A 165 20.57 5.68 -1.05
CA GLU A 165 21.93 5.68 -1.64
C GLU A 165 22.51 4.26 -1.74
N ASP A 166 21.86 3.27 -1.12
CA ASP A 166 22.31 1.88 -1.16
C ASP A 166 22.02 1.24 -2.52
N ARG A 167 23.08 0.86 -3.26
CA ARG A 167 23.01 0.19 -4.57
C ARG A 167 22.28 -1.17 -4.56
N ARG A 168 21.78 -1.63 -3.42
CA ARG A 168 20.99 -2.86 -3.26
C ARG A 168 19.49 -2.64 -3.47
N PHE A 169 19.06 -1.45 -3.89
CA PHE A 169 17.68 -1.17 -4.28
C PHE A 169 17.31 -1.92 -5.56
N ILE A 170 16.18 -2.58 -5.52
CA ILE A 170 15.50 -3.11 -6.69
C ILE A 170 14.22 -2.28 -6.85
N GLU A 171 14.18 -1.43 -7.88
CA GLU A 171 12.93 -0.78 -8.29
C GLU A 171 12.05 -1.80 -9.01
N ALA A 172 10.74 -1.78 -8.73
CA ALA A 172 9.78 -2.69 -9.38
C ALA A 172 9.80 -2.56 -10.92
N ARG A 173 10.17 -1.37 -11.43
CA ARG A 173 10.33 -1.11 -12.87
C ARG A 173 11.54 -1.83 -13.49
N ASP A 174 12.58 -2.11 -12.72
CA ASP A 174 13.81 -2.74 -13.23
C ASP A 174 13.69 -4.26 -13.33
N VAL A 175 12.80 -4.89 -12.58
CA VAL A 175 12.57 -6.34 -12.63
C VAL A 175 11.98 -6.75 -13.98
N GLY A 176 11.10 -5.94 -14.57
CA GLY A 176 10.56 -6.18 -15.91
C GLY A 176 11.60 -6.08 -17.03
N ALA A 177 12.55 -5.13 -16.92
CA ALA A 177 13.61 -4.92 -17.90
C ALA A 177 14.69 -6.01 -17.83
N ALA A 178 15.03 -6.50 -16.64
CA ALA A 178 16.01 -7.57 -16.45
C ALA A 178 15.53 -8.93 -16.99
N LEU A 179 14.24 -9.23 -16.86
CA LEU A 179 13.63 -10.44 -17.42
C LEU A 179 13.53 -10.42 -18.95
N ALA A 180 13.34 -9.22 -19.54
CA ALA A 180 13.28 -9.06 -20.99
C ALA A 180 14.66 -9.19 -21.68
N GLN A 181 15.76 -8.94 -20.96
CA GLN A 181 17.13 -9.07 -21.49
C GLN A 181 17.73 -10.47 -21.32
N GLY A 182 17.13 -11.32 -20.47
CA GLY A 182 17.59 -12.70 -20.23
C GLY A 182 17.20 -13.74 -21.30
N THR A 183 16.44 -13.36 -22.33
CA THR A 183 15.90 -14.30 -23.32
C THR A 183 16.70 -14.31 -24.67
N ASN A 184 17.82 -13.62 -24.74
CA ASN A 184 18.64 -13.56 -25.96
C ASN A 184 20.08 -14.07 -25.75
N LEU A 185 20.24 -15.28 -25.21
CA LEU A 185 21.52 -16.03 -25.29
C LEU A 185 21.19 -17.51 -25.42
N ALA A 186 20.94 -17.92 -26.65
CA ALA A 186 21.11 -19.30 -27.12
C ALA A 186 21.60 -19.26 -28.57
#